data_36faf5c059638591821d5cf5c0cb7157
#
_entry.id   36faf5c059638591821d5cf5c0cb7157
#
_cell.length_a   1.000
_cell.length_b   1.000
_cell.length_c   1.000
_cell.angle_alpha   90.00
_cell.angle_beta   90.00
_cell.angle_gamma   90.00
#
_symmetry.space_group_name_H-M   'P 1'
#
loop_
_entity.id
_entity.type
_entity.pdbx_description
1 polymer ?
#
loop_
_entity_poly.entity_id
_entity_poly.type
_entity_poly.pdbx_seq_one_letter_code
_entity_poly.pdbx_strand_id
1 'polypeptide(L)'
;MKKIVCAMLCILLAFSLLACGKNDNEVTTHHVESEMYSEEEISDAIDVIKKEFESDWKGCTLTEIYYAGDEISKAHQDWADRNDADEVIVLLSTFSVDSSCKMGALNKNSTYSDWMWILVRTNGGKWQHVDHGY
;
A
#
# COMPACT_ATOMS: atom_id res chain seq x y z
N MET A 1 36.95 -15.01 -21.80
CA MET A 1 36.16 -15.05 -20.57
C MET A 1 36.02 -13.69 -19.87
N LYS A 2 37.07 -12.92 -19.73
CA LYS A 2 37.03 -11.59 -19.10
C LYS A 2 36.13 -10.57 -19.85
N LYS A 3 36.01 -10.66 -21.17
CA LYS A 3 35.18 -9.78 -21.99
C LYS A 3 33.69 -10.04 -21.83
N ILE A 4 33.27 -11.24 -21.52
CA ILE A 4 31.89 -11.63 -21.32
C ILE A 4 31.39 -11.15 -19.95
N VAL A 5 32.25 -11.19 -18.94
CA VAL A 5 31.95 -10.73 -17.58
C VAL A 5 31.73 -9.21 -17.55
N CYS A 6 32.52 -8.45 -18.30
CA CYS A 6 32.33 -7.01 -18.42
C CYS A 6 31.02 -6.63 -19.13
N ALA A 7 30.65 -7.39 -20.16
CA ALA A 7 29.39 -7.15 -20.88
C ALA A 7 28.18 -7.45 -20.00
N MET A 8 28.20 -8.49 -19.18
CA MET A 8 27.14 -8.80 -18.23
C MET A 8 27.01 -7.75 -17.13
N LEU A 9 28.13 -7.24 -16.64
CA LEU A 9 28.14 -6.21 -15.62
C LEU A 9 27.56 -4.88 -16.14
N CYS A 10 27.85 -4.54 -17.40
CA CYS A 10 27.29 -3.35 -18.03
C CYS A 10 25.77 -3.45 -18.25
N ILE A 11 25.27 -4.65 -18.56
CA ILE A 11 23.82 -4.88 -18.72
C ILE A 11 23.09 -4.75 -17.40
N LEU A 12 23.66 -5.24 -16.31
CA LEU A 12 23.10 -5.10 -14.96
C LEU A 12 23.05 -3.65 -14.48
N LEU A 13 24.08 -2.87 -14.81
CA LEU A 13 24.12 -1.43 -14.49
C LEU A 13 23.12 -0.61 -15.32
N ALA A 14 22.90 -0.98 -16.58
CA ALA A 14 21.88 -0.31 -17.40
C ALA A 14 20.46 -0.58 -16.90
N PHE A 15 20.17 -1.76 -16.35
CA PHE A 15 18.87 -2.08 -15.78
C PHE A 15 18.57 -1.30 -14.50
N SER A 16 19.59 -1.04 -13.67
CA SER A 16 19.39 -0.26 -12.45
C SER A 16 19.15 1.23 -12.71
N LEU A 17 19.64 1.76 -13.82
CA LEU A 17 19.42 3.15 -14.23
C LEU A 17 17.99 3.40 -14.78
N LEU A 18 17.38 2.37 -15.37
CA LEU A 18 15.99 2.47 -15.88
C LEU A 18 14.96 2.45 -14.75
N ALA A 19 15.29 1.96 -13.58
CA ALA A 19 14.40 1.96 -12.42
C ALA A 19 14.36 3.30 -11.68
N CYS A 20 15.33 4.18 -11.88
CA CYS A 20 15.46 5.46 -11.17
C CYS A 20 14.70 6.64 -11.80
N GLY A 21 14.03 6.45 -12.92
CA GLY A 21 13.43 7.56 -13.70
C GLY A 21 11.92 7.71 -13.59
N LYS A 22 11.24 7.03 -12.68
CA LYS A 22 9.77 7.03 -12.68
C LYS A 22 9.19 7.56 -11.39
N ASN A 23 8.49 8.66 -11.51
CA ASN A 23 7.45 9.25 -10.66
C ASN A 23 7.88 10.29 -9.64
N ASP A 24 7.39 11.47 -9.90
CA ASP A 24 7.36 12.60 -8.97
C ASP A 24 6.38 12.38 -7.77
N ASN A 25 5.59 11.30 -7.80
CA ASN A 25 4.62 10.96 -6.76
C ASN A 25 4.92 9.58 -6.17
N GLU A 26 6.12 9.40 -5.64
CA GLU A 26 6.51 8.16 -5.01
C GLU A 26 5.89 8.03 -3.64
N VAL A 27 5.06 6.99 -3.46
CA VAL A 27 4.48 6.63 -2.16
C VAL A 27 5.56 5.94 -1.33
N THR A 28 5.85 6.49 -0.16
CA THR A 28 6.81 5.92 0.77
C THR A 28 6.19 4.73 1.52
N THR A 29 6.92 3.66 1.62
CA THR A 29 6.57 2.54 2.47
C THR A 29 7.80 2.09 3.26
N HIS A 30 7.59 1.48 4.41
CA HIS A 30 8.68 0.91 5.18
C HIS A 30 8.34 -0.51 5.62
N HIS A 31 9.39 -1.29 5.88
CA HIS A 31 9.24 -2.66 6.32
C HIS A 31 8.69 -2.72 7.75
N VAL A 32 7.66 -3.55 7.94
CA VAL A 32 7.16 -3.93 9.25
C VAL A 32 7.17 -5.45 9.33
N GLU A 33 7.84 -5.99 10.32
CA GLU A 33 7.94 -7.44 10.49
C GLU A 33 6.58 -8.07 10.74
N SER A 34 6.37 -9.25 10.16
CA SER A 34 5.14 -10.02 10.33
C SER A 34 5.44 -11.51 10.41
N GLU A 35 4.79 -12.18 11.33
CA GLU A 35 4.72 -13.64 11.38
C GLU A 35 3.48 -14.17 10.66
N MET A 36 2.50 -13.29 10.39
CA MET A 36 1.24 -13.63 9.74
C MET A 36 1.32 -13.55 8.22
N TYR A 37 2.03 -12.56 7.69
CA TYR A 37 2.05 -12.23 6.27
C TYR A 37 3.48 -12.07 5.73
N SER A 38 3.71 -12.55 4.52
CA SER A 38 4.95 -12.29 3.80
C SER A 38 5.01 -10.84 3.30
N GLU A 39 6.19 -10.39 2.93
CA GLU A 39 6.38 -9.07 2.32
C GLU A 39 5.57 -8.92 1.02
N GLU A 40 5.46 -10.00 0.25
CA GLU A 40 4.67 -10.03 -0.98
C GLU A 40 3.17 -9.85 -0.69
N GLU A 41 2.65 -10.55 0.31
CA GLU A 41 1.24 -10.43 0.72
C GLU A 41 0.91 -9.02 1.22
N ILE A 42 1.79 -8.42 1.99
CA ILE A 42 1.66 -7.04 2.45
C ILE A 42 1.72 -6.07 1.27
N SER A 43 2.66 -6.28 0.35
CA SER A 43 2.79 -5.46 -0.85
C SER A 43 1.55 -5.52 -1.73
N ASP A 44 0.96 -6.69 -1.88
CA ASP A 44 -0.29 -6.87 -2.65
C ASP A 44 -1.45 -6.07 -2.03
N ALA A 45 -1.57 -6.06 -0.71
CA ALA A 45 -2.57 -5.27 -0.01
C ALA A 45 -2.34 -3.76 -0.20
N ILE A 46 -1.11 -3.31 -0.10
CA ILE A 46 -0.73 -1.92 -0.34
C ILE A 46 -1.08 -1.50 -1.77
N ASP A 47 -0.84 -2.35 -2.75
CA ASP A 47 -1.15 -2.06 -4.15
C ASP A 47 -2.66 -1.87 -4.39
N VAL A 48 -3.51 -2.58 -3.68
CA VAL A 48 -4.97 -2.39 -3.75
C VAL A 48 -5.32 -0.95 -3.38
N ILE A 49 -4.77 -0.43 -2.29
CA ILE A 49 -5.06 0.93 -1.82
C ILE A 49 -4.43 1.99 -2.75
N LYS A 50 -3.23 1.76 -3.23
CA LYS A 50 -2.60 2.67 -4.22
C LYS A 50 -3.47 2.84 -5.46
N LYS A 51 -4.02 1.75 -5.98
CA LYS A 51 -4.91 1.79 -7.14
C LYS A 51 -6.22 2.53 -6.85
N GLU A 52 -6.78 2.37 -5.66
CA GLU A 52 -7.97 3.11 -5.26
C GLU A 52 -7.73 4.62 -5.23
N PHE A 53 -6.59 5.06 -4.69
CA PHE A 53 -6.24 6.48 -4.69
C PHE A 53 -6.18 7.05 -6.10
N GLU A 54 -5.65 6.30 -7.05
CA GLU A 54 -5.58 6.74 -8.44
C GLU A 54 -6.94 6.89 -9.09
N SER A 55 -7.89 6.00 -8.78
CA SER A 55 -9.20 5.96 -9.44
C SER A 55 -10.30 6.68 -8.68
N ASP A 56 -10.37 6.54 -7.37
CA ASP A 56 -11.55 6.91 -6.57
C ASP A 56 -11.31 8.06 -5.58
N TRP A 57 -10.06 8.34 -5.24
CA TRP A 57 -9.71 9.37 -4.26
C TRP A 57 -9.19 10.64 -4.95
N LYS A 58 -10.00 11.22 -5.81
CA LYS A 58 -9.65 12.45 -6.54
C LYS A 58 -9.46 13.64 -5.58
N GLY A 59 -8.39 14.37 -5.78
CA GLY A 59 -8.01 15.47 -4.89
C GLY A 59 -7.26 15.02 -3.65
N CYS A 60 -6.98 13.74 -3.52
CA CYS A 60 -6.16 13.17 -2.43
C CYS A 60 -4.88 12.59 -3.01
N THR A 61 -3.77 12.82 -2.32
CA THR A 61 -2.45 12.29 -2.68
C THR A 61 -1.91 11.41 -1.56
N LEU A 62 -1.81 10.12 -1.83
CA LEU A 62 -1.20 9.18 -0.89
C LEU A 62 0.31 9.42 -0.85
N THR A 63 0.86 9.67 0.35
CA THR A 63 2.28 9.95 0.53
C THR A 63 3.01 8.83 1.26
N GLU A 64 2.34 8.12 2.15
CA GLU A 64 2.91 7.00 2.89
C GLU A 64 1.85 5.93 3.13
N ILE A 65 2.25 4.67 3.04
CA ILE A 65 1.41 3.53 3.42
C ILE A 65 2.28 2.36 3.88
N TYR A 66 1.89 1.70 4.94
CA TYR A 66 2.65 0.58 5.52
C TYR A 66 1.73 -0.36 6.32
N TYR A 67 2.23 -1.56 6.59
CA TYR A 67 1.52 -2.54 7.41
C TYR A 67 1.44 -2.06 8.86
N ALA A 68 0.25 -2.13 9.46
CA ALA A 68 0.03 -1.70 10.84
C ALA A 68 0.61 -2.65 11.91
N GLY A 69 0.96 -3.87 11.52
CA GLY A 69 1.50 -4.88 12.42
C GLY A 69 0.49 -5.98 12.76
N ASP A 70 1.01 -7.13 13.18
CA ASP A 70 0.19 -8.33 13.44
C ASP A 70 -0.84 -8.12 14.55
N GLU A 71 -0.50 -7.40 15.60
CA GLU A 71 -1.40 -7.16 16.73
C GLU A 71 -2.65 -6.39 16.30
N ILE A 72 -2.48 -5.38 15.46
CA ILE A 72 -3.59 -4.58 14.94
C ILE A 72 -4.46 -5.42 14.01
N SER A 73 -3.87 -6.22 13.12
CA SER A 73 -4.62 -7.12 12.25
C SER A 73 -5.43 -8.15 13.04
N LYS A 74 -4.83 -8.77 14.05
CA LYS A 74 -5.53 -9.71 14.92
C LYS A 74 -6.72 -9.07 15.65
N ALA A 75 -6.56 -7.83 16.09
CA ALA A 75 -7.62 -7.09 16.76
C ALA A 75 -8.83 -6.78 15.85
N HIS A 76 -8.64 -6.88 14.53
CA HIS A 76 -9.65 -6.60 13.52
C HIS A 76 -10.19 -7.86 12.82
N GLN A 77 -9.96 -9.04 13.37
CA GLN A 77 -10.43 -10.31 12.77
C GLN A 77 -11.95 -10.36 12.55
N ASP A 78 -12.72 -9.64 13.35
CA ASP A 78 -14.17 -9.51 13.20
C ASP A 78 -14.59 -8.95 11.82
N TRP A 79 -13.73 -8.18 11.16
CA TRP A 79 -13.98 -7.69 9.81
C TRP A 79 -13.95 -8.83 8.78
N ALA A 80 -13.05 -9.80 8.94
CA ALA A 80 -13.06 -10.98 8.10
C ALA A 80 -14.35 -11.79 8.33
N ASP A 81 -14.73 -12.00 9.58
CA ASP A 81 -15.92 -12.75 9.95
C ASP A 81 -17.20 -12.12 9.38
N ARG A 82 -17.32 -10.80 9.44
CA ARG A 82 -18.47 -10.06 8.89
C ARG A 82 -18.55 -10.07 7.36
N ASN A 83 -17.45 -10.32 6.69
CA ASN A 83 -17.36 -10.33 5.24
C ASN A 83 -17.25 -11.74 4.64
N ASP A 84 -17.51 -12.77 5.42
CA ASP A 84 -17.36 -14.18 5.03
C ASP A 84 -15.95 -14.47 4.46
N ALA A 85 -14.95 -13.83 5.02
CA ALA A 85 -13.54 -13.97 4.63
C ALA A 85 -12.73 -14.70 5.70
N ASP A 86 -11.54 -15.15 5.34
CA ASP A 86 -10.67 -15.92 6.24
C ASP A 86 -9.66 -15.05 6.98
N GLU A 87 -9.17 -14.01 6.33
CA GLU A 87 -8.06 -13.20 6.81
C GLU A 87 -8.34 -11.71 6.69
N VAL A 88 -7.74 -10.95 7.60
CA VAL A 88 -7.78 -9.49 7.60
C VAL A 88 -6.36 -8.93 7.66
N ILE A 89 -6.11 -7.87 6.94
CA ILE A 89 -4.87 -7.09 7.04
C ILE A 89 -5.22 -5.63 7.25
N VAL A 90 -4.48 -4.97 8.13
CA VAL A 90 -4.66 -3.55 8.42
C VAL A 90 -3.42 -2.77 7.99
N LEU A 91 -3.64 -1.71 7.23
CA LEU A 91 -2.61 -0.79 6.78
C LEU A 91 -2.83 0.59 7.41
N LEU A 92 -1.75 1.32 7.60
CA LEU A 92 -1.80 2.73 8.02
C LEU A 92 -1.21 3.60 6.93
N SER A 93 -1.75 4.80 6.79
CA SER A 93 -1.32 5.71 5.73
C SER A 93 -1.32 7.16 6.14
N THR A 94 -0.62 7.96 5.36
CA THR A 94 -0.70 9.42 5.36
C THR A 94 -1.06 9.87 3.96
N PHE A 95 -2.02 10.78 3.85
CA PHE A 95 -2.39 11.38 2.57
C PHE A 95 -2.74 12.86 2.76
N SER A 96 -2.55 13.65 1.72
CA SER A 96 -2.93 15.05 1.68
C SER A 96 -4.19 15.25 0.85
N VAL A 97 -4.98 16.24 1.21
CA VAL A 97 -6.23 16.62 0.54
C VAL A 97 -6.07 18.03 0.00
N ASP A 98 -6.23 18.20 -1.31
CA ASP A 98 -6.16 19.51 -1.94
C ASP A 98 -7.53 20.18 -2.07
N SER A 99 -7.56 21.39 -2.66
CA SER A 99 -8.79 22.16 -2.80
C SER A 99 -9.77 21.58 -3.82
N SER A 100 -9.34 20.67 -4.69
CA SER A 100 -10.18 20.02 -5.71
C SER A 100 -10.98 18.83 -5.18
N CYS A 101 -10.68 18.36 -3.97
CA CYS A 101 -11.35 17.22 -3.36
C CYS A 101 -12.86 17.48 -3.20
N LYS A 102 -13.67 16.56 -3.69
CA LYS A 102 -15.13 16.62 -3.61
C LYS A 102 -15.73 15.66 -2.59
N MET A 103 -14.89 14.98 -1.83
CA MET A 103 -15.31 14.06 -0.77
C MET A 103 -15.72 14.88 0.46
N GLY A 104 -17.01 14.93 0.75
CA GLY A 104 -17.56 15.80 1.80
C GLY A 104 -17.11 15.47 3.22
N ALA A 105 -16.62 14.24 3.47
CA ALA A 105 -16.13 13.81 4.78
C ALA A 105 -14.68 14.27 5.05
N LEU A 106 -13.97 14.78 4.05
CA LEU A 106 -12.57 15.19 4.16
C LEU A 106 -12.44 16.70 4.12
N ASN A 107 -11.56 17.24 4.96
CA ASN A 107 -11.25 18.66 4.97
C ASN A 107 -10.26 18.99 3.85
N LYS A 108 -10.59 19.98 3.03
CA LYS A 108 -9.71 20.48 1.97
C LYS A 108 -8.45 21.10 2.56
N ASN A 109 -7.34 20.99 1.83
CA ASN A 109 -6.04 21.57 2.21
C ASN A 109 -5.54 21.06 3.58
N SER A 110 -5.77 19.79 3.87
CA SER A 110 -5.36 19.14 5.11
C SER A 110 -4.57 17.86 4.84
N THR A 111 -3.95 17.32 5.89
CA THR A 111 -3.22 16.05 5.85
C THR A 111 -3.79 15.11 6.90
N TYR A 112 -4.05 13.89 6.51
CA TYR A 112 -4.51 12.83 7.40
C TYR A 112 -3.38 11.83 7.61
N SER A 113 -2.98 11.64 8.86
CA SER A 113 -1.96 10.67 9.27
C SER A 113 -2.60 9.55 10.08
N ASP A 114 -1.96 8.38 10.09
CA ASP A 114 -2.46 7.20 10.79
C ASP A 114 -3.88 6.78 10.36
N TRP A 115 -4.19 7.06 9.12
CA TRP A 115 -5.47 6.65 8.53
C TRP A 115 -5.44 5.15 8.22
N MET A 116 -6.40 4.44 8.81
CA MET A 116 -6.46 2.98 8.75
C MET A 116 -7.21 2.49 7.51
N TRP A 117 -6.69 1.41 6.91
CA TRP A 117 -7.34 0.66 5.85
C TRP A 117 -7.49 -0.78 6.27
N ILE A 118 -8.69 -1.31 6.15
CA ILE A 118 -9.00 -2.69 6.49
C ILE A 118 -9.32 -3.46 5.22
N LEU A 119 -8.57 -4.52 4.96
CA LEU A 119 -8.74 -5.39 3.81
C LEU A 119 -8.93 -6.83 4.27
N VAL A 120 -9.71 -7.58 3.54
CA VAL A 120 -9.98 -8.99 3.81
C VAL A 120 -9.71 -9.84 2.56
N ARG A 121 -9.48 -11.13 2.76
CA ARG A 121 -9.38 -12.09 1.65
C ARG A 121 -9.85 -13.46 2.06
N THR A 122 -10.15 -14.30 1.08
CA THR A 122 -10.60 -15.68 1.23
C THR A 122 -9.66 -16.62 0.46
N ASN A 123 -9.25 -17.72 1.11
CA ASN A 123 -8.41 -18.77 0.50
C ASN A 123 -7.11 -18.26 -0.12
N GLY A 124 -6.44 -17.31 0.53
CA GLY A 124 -5.21 -16.73 0.01
C GLY A 124 -5.37 -15.97 -1.30
N GLY A 125 -6.59 -15.57 -1.64
CA GLY A 125 -6.91 -14.83 -2.85
C GLY A 125 -6.53 -13.36 -2.80
N LYS A 126 -7.21 -12.56 -3.60
CA LYS A 126 -6.97 -11.12 -3.68
C LYS A 126 -7.52 -10.40 -2.45
N TRP A 127 -6.78 -9.40 -1.99
CA TRP A 127 -7.24 -8.52 -0.93
C TRP A 127 -8.38 -7.62 -1.43
N GLN A 128 -9.39 -7.46 -0.58
CA GLN A 128 -10.52 -6.55 -0.82
C GLN A 128 -10.57 -5.51 0.28
N HIS A 129 -10.58 -4.24 -0.09
CA HIS A 129 -10.80 -3.13 0.83
C HIS A 129 -12.26 -3.13 1.32
N VAL A 130 -12.48 -3.16 2.63
CA VAL A 130 -13.82 -3.23 3.22
C VAL A 130 -14.15 -2.05 4.14
N ASP A 131 -13.15 -1.40 4.72
CA ASP A 131 -13.36 -0.20 5.54
C ASP A 131 -12.09 0.63 5.69
N HIS A 132 -12.28 1.88 6.11
CA HIS A 132 -11.18 2.81 6.36
C HIS A 132 -11.61 3.89 7.36
N GLY A 133 -10.64 4.61 7.92
CA GLY A 133 -10.87 5.73 8.83
C GLY A 133 -9.92 5.72 10.03
N TYR A 134 -10.36 6.29 11.15
CA TYR A 134 -9.64 6.28 12.42
C TYR A 134 -10.24 5.25 13.38
#